data_55106c70c1fa9a5d63420312eccd775c
#
_entry.id   55106c70c1fa9a5d63420312eccd775c
#
_cell.length_a   1.000
_cell.length_b   1.000
_cell.length_c   1.000
_cell.angle_alpha   90.00
_cell.angle_beta   90.00
_cell.angle_gamma   90.00
#
_symmetry.space_group_name_H-M   'P 1'
#
loop_
_entity.id
_entity.type
_entity.pdbx_description
1 polymer ?
#
loop_
_entity_poly.entity_id
_entity_poly.type
_entity_poly.pdbx_seq_one_letter_code
_entity_poly.pdbx_strand_id
1 'polypeptide(L)'
;MSDLLIQNATMVLPHTTVVGDLLIVNGQISSIQPGGGIVAEEHVQTVDATGLHLLPGMIDPQVHFRDPGQPEKEDLYTGSCAAASGGVTSFLDMPNNVPSQTTLQSMHEKIATANHRCVTNFGFFIGATETNVEELQKAVGTPDAPIAIPGICGIKIFMGSSTGTLLVNDSDALEVIFTNTAGLIAVHAEDEDRMIEREKMIEGRTDMAAHAEWRDDETALIATKRAVAYAQATGHRLHILHLTSGIEADWLNGITSMYGQEGEAHVTTEALPQHLTYDERDVERLGTRLKMNP
;
A
#
# COMPACT_ATOMS: atom_id res chain seq x y z
N MET A 1 -3.04 24.89 -12.56
CA MET A 1 -1.84 24.88 -11.69
C MET A 1 -0.90 25.91 -12.26
N SER A 2 -0.25 26.72 -11.41
CA SER A 2 0.80 27.66 -11.86
C SER A 2 2.04 26.86 -12.27
N ASP A 3 2.73 27.32 -13.32
CA ASP A 3 4.01 26.74 -13.71
C ASP A 3 5.06 27.03 -12.64
N LEU A 4 6.01 26.11 -12.47
CA LEU A 4 7.01 26.16 -11.40
C LEU A 4 8.41 25.85 -11.94
N LEU A 5 9.36 26.71 -11.63
CA LEU A 5 10.78 26.47 -11.85
C LEU A 5 11.48 26.24 -10.49
N ILE A 6 12.12 25.09 -10.34
CA ILE A 6 12.98 24.78 -9.19
C ILE A 6 14.41 24.91 -9.67
N GLN A 7 15.16 25.88 -9.09
CA GLN A 7 16.54 26.19 -9.47
C GLN A 7 17.56 25.66 -8.47
N ASN A 8 18.72 25.32 -8.98
CA ASN A 8 19.91 24.95 -8.20
C ASN A 8 19.73 23.71 -7.28
N ALA A 9 18.72 22.88 -7.55
CA ALA A 9 18.45 21.70 -6.74
C ALA A 9 19.50 20.60 -6.97
N THR A 10 19.85 19.88 -5.92
CA THR A 10 20.52 18.58 -6.04
C THR A 10 19.46 17.51 -6.36
N MET A 11 19.25 17.24 -7.63
CA MET A 11 18.23 16.30 -8.10
C MET A 11 18.71 14.86 -7.98
N VAL A 12 17.96 14.02 -7.29
CA VAL A 12 18.21 12.58 -7.16
C VAL A 12 17.42 11.86 -8.24
N LEU A 13 18.14 11.40 -9.26
CA LEU A 13 17.59 10.68 -10.41
C LEU A 13 17.84 9.17 -10.26
N PRO A 14 17.16 8.28 -11.04
CA PRO A 14 17.26 6.82 -10.86
C PRO A 14 18.69 6.26 -10.88
N HIS A 15 19.61 6.89 -11.62
CA HIS A 15 20.96 6.36 -11.81
C HIS A 15 22.06 7.39 -11.50
N THR A 16 21.72 8.61 -11.09
CA THR A 16 22.69 9.67 -10.86
C THR A 16 22.11 10.77 -9.99
N THR A 17 22.99 11.58 -9.42
CA THR A 17 22.62 12.82 -8.72
C THR A 17 23.27 13.99 -9.43
N VAL A 18 22.49 15.00 -9.78
CA VAL A 18 22.97 16.19 -10.51
C VAL A 18 22.46 17.47 -9.89
N VAL A 19 23.27 18.52 -9.90
CA VAL A 19 22.81 19.87 -9.54
C VAL A 19 22.27 20.55 -10.81
N GLY A 20 21.11 21.17 -10.73
CA GLY A 20 20.51 21.85 -11.88
C GLY A 20 19.10 22.38 -11.61
N ASP A 21 18.41 22.66 -12.71
CA ASP A 21 17.08 23.23 -12.68
C ASP A 21 16.03 22.25 -13.21
N LEU A 22 14.82 22.32 -12.65
CA LEU A 22 13.65 21.55 -13.09
C LEU A 22 12.48 22.49 -13.35
N LEU A 23 11.94 22.43 -14.57
CA LEU A 23 10.76 23.19 -14.98
C LEU A 23 9.52 22.30 -15.02
N ILE A 24 8.46 22.75 -14.37
CA ILE A 24 7.14 22.12 -14.39
C ILE A 24 6.18 23.05 -15.09
N VAL A 25 5.50 22.54 -16.12
CA VAL A 25 4.49 23.26 -16.90
C VAL A 25 3.20 22.43 -16.92
N ASN A 26 2.09 23.06 -16.58
CA ASN A 26 0.78 22.39 -16.50
C ASN A 26 0.79 21.12 -15.62
N GLY A 27 1.59 21.12 -14.53
CA GLY A 27 1.68 20.00 -13.60
C GLY A 27 2.53 18.83 -14.10
N GLN A 28 3.25 18.97 -15.20
CA GLN A 28 4.14 17.98 -15.78
C GLN A 28 5.59 18.46 -15.78
N ILE A 29 6.55 17.56 -15.52
CA ILE A 29 7.98 17.88 -15.70
C ILE A 29 8.21 18.15 -17.18
N SER A 30 8.50 19.39 -17.52
CA SER A 30 8.75 19.83 -18.89
C SER A 30 10.22 19.76 -19.27
N SER A 31 11.12 20.10 -18.32
CA SER A 31 12.56 20.10 -18.58
C SER A 31 13.35 19.83 -17.30
N ILE A 32 14.45 19.07 -17.46
CA ILE A 32 15.49 18.89 -16.44
C ILE A 32 16.80 19.39 -17.07
N GLN A 33 17.42 20.42 -16.47
CA GLN A 33 18.64 21.03 -17.00
C GLN A 33 19.79 20.86 -16.00
N PRO A 34 20.67 19.84 -16.19
CA PRO A 34 21.91 19.75 -15.43
C PRO A 34 22.78 21.00 -15.59
N GLY A 35 23.35 21.48 -14.49
CA GLY A 35 24.13 22.72 -14.46
C GLY A 35 23.29 24.00 -14.40
N GLY A 36 21.97 23.89 -14.46
CA GLY A 36 21.05 25.04 -14.38
C GLY A 36 20.99 25.89 -15.63
N GLY A 37 20.41 27.07 -15.50
CA GLY A 37 20.34 28.07 -16.58
C GLY A 37 18.98 28.12 -17.29
N ILE A 38 17.92 27.51 -16.73
CA ILE A 38 16.58 27.72 -17.25
C ILE A 38 16.13 29.16 -16.94
N VAL A 39 15.75 29.89 -17.98
CA VAL A 39 15.16 31.21 -17.85
C VAL A 39 13.64 31.06 -17.87
N ALA A 40 13.01 31.37 -16.75
CA ALA A 40 11.55 31.33 -16.64
C ALA A 40 10.92 32.62 -17.20
N GLU A 41 9.71 32.47 -17.73
CA GLU A 41 8.85 33.61 -18.04
C GLU A 41 8.33 34.25 -16.74
N GLU A 42 7.94 35.55 -16.80
CA GLU A 42 7.52 36.34 -15.62
C GLU A 42 6.39 35.70 -14.81
N HIS A 43 5.53 34.89 -15.43
CA HIS A 43 4.40 34.25 -14.76
C HIS A 43 4.76 32.94 -14.04
N VAL A 44 5.96 32.40 -14.24
CA VAL A 44 6.42 31.15 -13.66
C VAL A 44 6.91 31.37 -12.22
N GLN A 45 6.31 30.66 -11.28
CA GLN A 45 6.79 30.71 -9.90
C GLN A 45 8.20 30.08 -9.83
N THR A 46 9.15 30.78 -9.20
CA THR A 46 10.52 30.28 -9.06
C THR A 46 10.85 29.99 -7.60
N VAL A 47 11.47 28.82 -7.35
CA VAL A 47 11.96 28.40 -6.05
C VAL A 47 13.46 28.16 -6.16
N ASP A 48 14.29 28.86 -5.39
CA ASP A 48 15.71 28.55 -5.24
C ASP A 48 15.90 27.42 -4.23
N ALA A 49 16.37 26.28 -4.72
CA ALA A 49 16.63 25.07 -3.95
C ALA A 49 18.13 24.84 -3.71
N THR A 50 18.94 25.90 -3.70
CA THR A 50 20.37 25.81 -3.40
C THR A 50 20.62 25.10 -2.07
N GLY A 51 21.41 24.01 -2.10
CA GLY A 51 21.73 23.20 -0.94
C GLY A 51 20.65 22.20 -0.53
N LEU A 52 19.53 22.15 -1.24
CA LEU A 52 18.44 21.18 -1.02
C LEU A 52 18.53 20.02 -2.02
N HIS A 53 18.04 18.85 -1.58
CA HIS A 53 17.84 17.70 -2.45
C HIS A 53 16.42 17.69 -2.97
N LEU A 54 16.27 17.48 -4.28
CA LEU A 54 15.00 17.32 -4.94
C LEU A 54 14.79 15.83 -5.28
N LEU A 55 13.74 15.26 -4.74
CA LEU A 55 13.31 13.88 -4.97
C LEU A 55 11.91 13.87 -5.56
N PRO A 56 11.51 12.79 -6.29
CA PRO A 56 10.10 12.54 -6.54
C PRO A 56 9.31 12.49 -5.24
N GLY A 57 8.08 13.00 -5.25
CA GLY A 57 7.21 12.87 -4.08
C GLY A 57 6.99 11.41 -3.72
N MET A 58 7.09 11.07 -2.44
CA MET A 58 6.89 9.70 -1.99
C MET A 58 5.44 9.27 -2.19
N ILE A 59 5.26 7.97 -2.45
CA ILE A 59 3.96 7.30 -2.48
C ILE A 59 3.94 6.34 -1.29
N ASP A 60 2.94 6.52 -0.41
CA ASP A 60 2.67 5.56 0.66
C ASP A 60 1.63 4.55 0.15
N PRO A 61 2.01 3.30 -0.13
CA PRO A 61 1.12 2.33 -0.75
C PRO A 61 0.14 1.68 0.24
N GLN A 62 0.27 1.96 1.53
CA GLN A 62 -0.61 1.40 2.55
C GLN A 62 -0.85 2.35 3.72
N VAL A 63 -2.03 2.97 3.74
CA VAL A 63 -2.50 3.73 4.91
C VAL A 63 -3.86 3.21 5.39
N HIS A 64 -4.20 3.54 6.62
CA HIS A 64 -5.50 3.26 7.22
C HIS A 64 -6.12 4.54 7.75
N PHE A 65 -6.50 5.45 6.86
CA PHE A 65 -7.32 6.60 7.21
C PHE A 65 -8.73 6.10 7.48
N ARG A 66 -9.17 6.20 8.71
CA ARG A 66 -10.40 5.56 9.22
C ARG A 66 -11.68 6.32 8.84
N ASP A 67 -11.66 7.03 7.74
CA ASP A 67 -12.76 7.81 7.20
C ASP A 67 -13.31 7.14 5.91
N PRO A 68 -14.58 6.72 5.91
CA PRO A 68 -15.62 6.94 6.91
C PRO A 68 -15.52 6.03 8.14
N GLY A 69 -16.15 6.46 9.24
CA GLY A 69 -16.57 5.65 10.37
C GLY A 69 -15.82 5.82 11.67
N GLN A 70 -14.53 6.19 11.65
CA GLN A 70 -13.71 6.41 12.82
C GLN A 70 -12.77 7.63 12.64
N PRO A 71 -13.30 8.79 12.24
CA PRO A 71 -12.47 9.97 11.93
C PRO A 71 -11.70 10.51 13.14
N GLU A 72 -12.08 10.12 14.37
CA GLU A 72 -11.37 10.44 15.59
C GLU A 72 -10.01 9.74 15.71
N LYS A 73 -9.78 8.67 14.93
CA LYS A 73 -8.47 8.01 14.84
C LYS A 73 -7.58 8.70 13.82
N GLU A 74 -8.10 8.85 12.60
CA GLU A 74 -7.49 9.60 11.50
C GLU A 74 -8.55 9.82 10.42
N ASP A 75 -8.62 11.03 9.89
CA ASP A 75 -9.50 11.34 8.78
C ASP A 75 -8.73 11.65 7.48
N LEU A 76 -9.45 11.73 6.35
CA LEU A 76 -8.84 11.97 5.04
C LEU A 76 -8.12 13.32 4.94
N TYR A 77 -8.59 14.36 5.63
CA TYR A 77 -7.95 15.68 5.61
C TYR A 77 -6.68 15.69 6.46
N THR A 78 -6.79 15.33 7.73
CA THR A 78 -5.66 15.36 8.67
C THR A 78 -4.56 14.39 8.26
N GLY A 79 -4.94 13.17 7.81
CA GLY A 79 -3.99 12.19 7.31
C GLY A 79 -3.26 12.64 6.06
N SER A 80 -3.97 13.23 5.09
CA SER A 80 -3.33 13.78 3.88
C SER A 80 -2.44 14.99 4.17
N CYS A 81 -2.80 15.84 5.16
CA CYS A 81 -1.92 16.92 5.63
C CYS A 81 -0.64 16.36 6.28
N ALA A 82 -0.76 15.33 7.12
CA ALA A 82 0.39 14.66 7.72
C ALA A 82 1.30 14.03 6.65
N ALA A 83 0.71 13.35 5.66
CA ALA A 83 1.41 12.82 4.49
C ALA A 83 2.20 13.91 3.76
N ALA A 84 1.55 15.02 3.40
CA ALA A 84 2.18 16.14 2.72
C ALA A 84 3.34 16.74 3.53
N SER A 85 3.18 16.88 4.86
CA SER A 85 4.22 17.41 5.73
C SER A 85 5.45 16.51 5.82
N GLY A 86 5.29 15.19 5.59
CA GLY A 86 6.36 14.20 5.51
C GLY A 86 6.95 14.00 4.12
N GLY A 87 6.47 14.74 3.10
CA GLY A 87 6.92 14.59 1.71
C GLY A 87 6.21 13.46 0.94
N VAL A 88 5.17 12.87 1.52
CA VAL A 88 4.30 11.89 0.83
C VAL A 88 3.26 12.68 0.01
N THR A 89 3.32 12.54 -1.30
CA THR A 89 2.47 13.27 -2.25
C THR A 89 1.30 12.45 -2.77
N SER A 90 1.30 11.15 -2.50
CA SER A 90 0.25 10.22 -2.86
C SER A 90 0.14 9.11 -1.81
N PHE A 91 -1.08 8.65 -1.53
CA PHE A 91 -1.30 7.51 -0.64
C PHE A 91 -2.32 6.55 -1.22
N LEU A 92 -2.24 5.28 -0.79
CA LEU A 92 -3.23 4.25 -1.11
C LEU A 92 -3.87 3.75 0.20
N ASP A 93 -5.17 3.96 0.35
CA ASP A 93 -5.88 3.69 1.61
C ASP A 93 -6.66 2.38 1.56
N MET A 94 -6.64 1.67 2.67
CA MET A 94 -7.21 0.34 2.84
C MET A 94 -8.72 0.38 3.13
N PRO A 95 -9.47 -0.70 2.78
CA PRO A 95 -10.93 -0.69 2.79
C PRO A 95 -11.57 -0.99 4.15
N ASN A 96 -10.80 -1.23 5.21
CA ASN A 96 -11.33 -1.61 6.53
C ASN A 96 -11.84 -0.42 7.35
N ASN A 97 -12.71 0.33 6.71
CA ASN A 97 -13.50 1.42 7.27
C ASN A 97 -14.75 0.88 8.01
N VAL A 98 -15.57 1.78 8.53
CA VAL A 98 -16.88 1.45 9.13
C VAL A 98 -17.95 2.33 8.46
N PRO A 99 -18.74 1.79 7.53
CA PRO A 99 -18.72 0.40 7.00
C PRO A 99 -17.50 0.12 6.11
N SER A 100 -17.14 -1.16 5.98
CA SER A 100 -16.07 -1.60 5.09
C SER A 100 -16.39 -1.27 3.63
N GLN A 101 -15.36 -0.91 2.86
CA GLN A 101 -15.51 -0.48 1.45
C GLN A 101 -15.46 -1.70 0.53
N THR A 102 -16.60 -2.39 0.36
CA THR A 102 -16.72 -3.67 -0.35
C THR A 102 -17.60 -3.62 -1.59
N THR A 103 -18.13 -2.46 -1.93
CA THR A 103 -19.01 -2.25 -3.09
C THR A 103 -18.52 -1.09 -3.94
N LEU A 104 -18.82 -1.11 -5.25
CA LEU A 104 -18.49 0.00 -6.13
C LEU A 104 -19.15 1.32 -5.67
N GLN A 105 -20.37 1.24 -5.13
CA GLN A 105 -21.07 2.41 -4.62
C GLN A 105 -20.30 3.06 -3.46
N SER A 106 -19.87 2.27 -2.47
CA SER A 106 -19.10 2.81 -1.33
C SER A 106 -17.75 3.40 -1.76
N MET A 107 -17.13 2.83 -2.80
CA MET A 107 -15.91 3.39 -3.39
C MET A 107 -16.15 4.76 -4.01
N HIS A 108 -17.22 4.93 -4.79
CA HIS A 108 -17.59 6.22 -5.38
C HIS A 108 -17.86 7.29 -4.32
N GLU A 109 -18.55 6.94 -3.24
CA GLU A 109 -18.82 7.85 -2.12
C GLU A 109 -17.52 8.30 -1.42
N LYS A 110 -16.59 7.35 -1.18
CA LYS A 110 -15.30 7.65 -0.59
C LYS A 110 -14.43 8.52 -1.51
N ILE A 111 -14.37 8.23 -2.81
CA ILE A 111 -13.66 9.03 -3.81
C ILE A 111 -14.23 10.46 -3.86
N ALA A 112 -15.57 10.60 -3.86
CA ALA A 112 -16.21 11.92 -3.83
C ALA A 112 -15.81 12.72 -2.58
N THR A 113 -15.80 12.07 -1.41
CA THR A 113 -15.37 12.69 -0.17
C THR A 113 -13.90 13.12 -0.23
N ALA A 114 -13.02 12.24 -0.72
CA ALA A 114 -11.59 12.50 -0.83
C ALA A 114 -11.27 13.67 -1.77
N ASN A 115 -11.98 13.79 -2.90
CA ASN A 115 -11.83 14.92 -3.83
C ASN A 115 -12.05 16.30 -3.18
N HIS A 116 -12.82 16.34 -2.09
CA HIS A 116 -13.10 17.59 -1.36
C HIS A 116 -12.20 17.78 -0.13
N ARG A 117 -11.58 16.71 0.37
CA ARG A 117 -10.89 16.74 1.67
C ARG A 117 -9.40 16.53 1.59
N CYS A 118 -8.92 15.68 0.67
CA CYS A 118 -7.49 15.38 0.58
C CYS A 118 -6.68 16.53 -0.03
N VAL A 119 -5.50 16.77 0.52
CA VAL A 119 -4.53 17.76 0.02
C VAL A 119 -3.42 17.12 -0.82
N THR A 120 -3.35 15.78 -0.86
CA THR A 120 -2.44 14.99 -1.69
C THR A 120 -3.23 14.12 -2.67
N ASN A 121 -2.54 13.48 -3.61
CA ASN A 121 -3.17 12.47 -4.46
C ASN A 121 -3.55 11.24 -3.63
N PHE A 122 -4.54 10.50 -4.10
CA PHE A 122 -5.05 9.33 -3.40
C PHE A 122 -5.48 8.21 -4.32
N GLY A 123 -5.47 6.99 -3.80
CA GLY A 123 -6.12 5.82 -4.35
C GLY A 123 -6.71 4.99 -3.21
N PHE A 124 -7.70 4.17 -3.53
CA PHE A 124 -8.39 3.32 -2.57
C PHE A 124 -8.43 1.89 -3.06
N PHE A 125 -8.18 0.94 -2.16
CA PHE A 125 -8.44 -0.46 -2.42
C PHE A 125 -9.91 -0.78 -2.12
N ILE A 126 -10.55 -1.58 -2.99
CA ILE A 126 -11.82 -2.20 -2.67
C ILE A 126 -11.56 -3.49 -1.87
N GLY A 127 -12.33 -3.70 -0.81
CA GLY A 127 -12.19 -4.88 0.06
C GLY A 127 -12.85 -6.11 -0.54
N ALA A 128 -12.12 -7.21 -0.58
CA ALA A 128 -12.69 -8.51 -0.89
C ALA A 128 -13.40 -9.10 0.33
N THR A 129 -14.44 -9.86 0.05
CA THR A 129 -15.12 -10.80 0.95
C THR A 129 -15.27 -12.14 0.24
N GLU A 130 -15.64 -13.17 0.96
CA GLU A 130 -15.84 -14.50 0.35
C GLU A 130 -16.96 -14.53 -0.71
N THR A 131 -17.80 -13.49 -0.79
CA THR A 131 -19.01 -13.50 -1.62
C THR A 131 -19.19 -12.30 -2.55
N ASN A 132 -18.25 -11.31 -2.58
CA ASN A 132 -18.48 -10.06 -3.33
C ASN A 132 -17.74 -9.97 -4.67
N VAL A 133 -17.37 -11.08 -5.29
CA VAL A 133 -16.59 -11.07 -6.56
C VAL A 133 -17.24 -10.22 -7.65
N GLU A 134 -18.58 -10.17 -7.74
CA GLU A 134 -19.28 -9.32 -8.71
C GLU A 134 -19.05 -7.82 -8.46
N GLU A 135 -18.96 -7.39 -7.20
CA GLU A 135 -18.61 -6.00 -6.87
C GLU A 135 -17.16 -5.69 -7.21
N LEU A 136 -16.25 -6.65 -6.97
CA LEU A 136 -14.85 -6.51 -7.38
C LEU A 136 -14.75 -6.37 -8.90
N GLN A 137 -15.45 -7.18 -9.68
CA GLN A 137 -15.49 -7.10 -11.14
C GLN A 137 -16.04 -5.76 -11.65
N LYS A 138 -17.06 -5.19 -10.98
CA LYS A 138 -17.54 -3.84 -11.32
C LYS A 138 -16.48 -2.76 -11.09
N ALA A 139 -15.59 -2.95 -10.11
CA ALA A 139 -14.57 -1.98 -9.72
C ALA A 139 -13.27 -2.07 -10.55
N VAL A 140 -12.83 -3.29 -10.87
CA VAL A 140 -11.52 -3.54 -11.53
C VAL A 140 -11.62 -4.34 -12.83
N GLY A 141 -12.79 -4.86 -13.16
CA GLY A 141 -13.02 -5.68 -14.36
C GLY A 141 -12.66 -7.15 -14.17
N THR A 142 -12.68 -7.86 -15.29
CA THR A 142 -12.23 -9.25 -15.41
C THR A 142 -10.91 -9.32 -16.17
N PRO A 143 -10.19 -10.46 -16.14
CA PRO A 143 -8.93 -10.60 -16.89
C PRO A 143 -9.04 -10.25 -18.37
N ASP A 144 -10.14 -10.63 -19.03
CA ASP A 144 -10.40 -10.35 -20.44
C ASP A 144 -10.90 -8.92 -20.70
N ALA A 145 -11.43 -8.25 -19.68
CA ALA A 145 -12.01 -6.90 -19.77
C ALA A 145 -11.67 -6.08 -18.51
N PRO A 146 -10.40 -5.68 -18.34
CA PRO A 146 -9.99 -4.89 -17.18
C PRO A 146 -10.62 -3.50 -17.21
N ILE A 147 -10.99 -2.98 -16.05
CA ILE A 147 -11.57 -1.65 -15.86
C ILE A 147 -10.61 -0.82 -15.01
N ALA A 148 -10.39 0.44 -15.41
CA ALA A 148 -9.64 1.41 -14.63
C ALA A 148 -10.57 2.57 -14.23
N ILE A 149 -10.97 2.59 -12.97
CA ILE A 149 -11.77 3.69 -12.39
C ILE A 149 -10.80 4.61 -11.64
N PRO A 150 -10.72 5.92 -12.00
CA PRO A 150 -9.88 6.87 -11.27
C PRO A 150 -10.20 6.87 -9.76
N GLY A 151 -9.15 6.68 -8.94
CA GLY A 151 -9.28 6.58 -7.50
C GLY A 151 -9.41 5.15 -6.97
N ILE A 152 -9.58 4.13 -7.80
CA ILE A 152 -9.51 2.71 -7.40
C ILE A 152 -8.17 2.13 -7.85
N CYS A 153 -7.34 1.66 -6.91
CA CYS A 153 -5.99 1.18 -7.19
C CYS A 153 -5.86 -0.36 -7.21
N GLY A 154 -6.83 -1.09 -6.69
CA GLY A 154 -6.81 -2.54 -6.67
C GLY A 154 -7.76 -3.15 -5.65
N ILE A 155 -7.58 -4.44 -5.42
CA ILE A 155 -8.35 -5.26 -4.46
C ILE A 155 -7.49 -5.49 -3.23
N LYS A 156 -8.06 -5.34 -2.04
CA LYS A 156 -7.45 -5.75 -0.77
C LYS A 156 -8.08 -7.03 -0.25
N ILE A 157 -7.23 -8.01 0.07
CA ILE A 157 -7.63 -9.25 0.74
C ILE A 157 -6.98 -9.31 2.12
N PHE A 158 -7.74 -9.69 3.13
CA PHE A 158 -7.24 -10.09 4.46
C PHE A 158 -7.32 -11.61 4.56
N MET A 159 -6.19 -12.29 4.45
CA MET A 159 -6.12 -13.76 4.53
C MET A 159 -6.11 -14.27 5.98
N GLY A 160 -5.84 -13.38 6.93
CA GLY A 160 -5.90 -13.63 8.36
C GLY A 160 -6.65 -12.51 9.08
N SER A 161 -7.19 -12.82 10.26
CA SER A 161 -7.92 -11.88 11.11
C SER A 161 -7.01 -10.76 11.60
N SER A 162 -7.32 -9.53 11.22
CA SER A 162 -6.62 -8.33 11.68
C SER A 162 -7.59 -7.36 12.33
N THR A 163 -8.23 -6.51 11.54
CA THR A 163 -9.22 -5.53 12.02
C THR A 163 -10.44 -5.51 11.11
N GLY A 164 -11.64 -5.57 11.69
CA GLY A 164 -12.89 -5.54 10.93
C GLY A 164 -13.38 -6.94 10.50
N THR A 165 -14.23 -6.97 9.47
CA THR A 165 -14.99 -8.16 9.04
C THR A 165 -14.64 -8.60 7.61
N LEU A 166 -13.40 -8.33 7.15
CA LEU A 166 -12.97 -8.55 5.77
C LEU A 166 -12.09 -9.81 5.60
N LEU A 167 -12.24 -10.80 6.50
CA LEU A 167 -11.50 -12.06 6.36
C LEU A 167 -11.95 -12.81 5.11
N VAL A 168 -10.96 -13.30 4.34
CA VAL A 168 -11.13 -14.23 3.22
C VAL A 168 -10.11 -15.36 3.41
N ASN A 169 -10.49 -16.40 4.11
CA ASN A 169 -9.64 -17.58 4.34
C ASN A 169 -10.07 -18.78 3.50
N ASP A 170 -11.29 -18.81 3.01
CA ASP A 170 -11.82 -19.90 2.17
C ASP A 170 -11.03 -20.01 0.86
N SER A 171 -10.58 -21.24 0.56
CA SER A 171 -9.74 -21.52 -0.62
C SER A 171 -10.48 -21.33 -1.93
N ASP A 172 -11.77 -21.68 -1.98
CA ASP A 172 -12.57 -21.56 -3.20
C ASP A 172 -12.86 -20.08 -3.47
N ALA A 173 -13.12 -19.28 -2.41
CA ALA A 173 -13.30 -17.84 -2.54
C ALA A 173 -12.02 -17.14 -3.03
N LEU A 174 -10.85 -17.49 -2.50
CA LEU A 174 -9.57 -16.97 -2.98
C LEU A 174 -9.34 -17.33 -4.46
N GLU A 175 -9.54 -18.57 -4.85
CA GLU A 175 -9.40 -19.02 -6.23
C GLU A 175 -10.34 -18.26 -7.17
N VAL A 176 -11.60 -18.06 -6.76
CA VAL A 176 -12.60 -17.29 -7.52
C VAL A 176 -12.15 -15.85 -7.70
N ILE A 177 -11.65 -15.19 -6.66
CA ILE A 177 -11.17 -13.81 -6.73
C ILE A 177 -9.97 -13.70 -7.68
N PHE A 178 -8.92 -14.50 -7.47
CA PHE A 178 -7.71 -14.47 -8.29
C PHE A 178 -7.97 -14.81 -9.76
N THR A 179 -8.93 -15.71 -10.03
CA THR A 179 -9.23 -16.14 -11.41
C THR A 179 -10.11 -15.15 -12.16
N ASN A 180 -11.06 -14.50 -11.47
CA ASN A 180 -12.16 -13.79 -12.15
C ASN A 180 -12.08 -12.26 -12.04
N THR A 181 -11.05 -11.70 -11.42
CA THR A 181 -10.87 -10.25 -11.31
C THR A 181 -9.63 -9.79 -12.09
N ALA A 182 -9.53 -8.48 -12.35
CA ALA A 182 -8.37 -7.84 -12.93
C ALA A 182 -7.66 -6.94 -11.91
N GLY A 183 -6.61 -6.25 -12.35
CA GLY A 183 -5.93 -5.22 -11.56
C GLY A 183 -4.84 -5.77 -10.65
N LEU A 184 -4.61 -5.13 -9.52
CA LEU A 184 -3.67 -5.52 -8.49
C LEU A 184 -4.41 -6.11 -7.29
N ILE A 185 -4.00 -7.27 -6.82
CA ILE A 185 -4.43 -7.81 -5.52
C ILE A 185 -3.35 -7.51 -4.51
N ALA A 186 -3.72 -6.82 -3.42
CA ALA A 186 -2.86 -6.58 -2.26
C ALA A 186 -3.36 -7.43 -1.08
N VAL A 187 -2.47 -8.17 -0.42
CA VAL A 187 -2.84 -9.11 0.63
C VAL A 187 -2.21 -8.76 1.98
N HIS A 188 -3.01 -8.83 3.04
CA HIS A 188 -2.54 -9.04 4.40
C HIS A 188 -2.38 -10.54 4.57
N ALA A 189 -1.15 -11.01 4.61
CA ALA A 189 -0.82 -12.42 4.54
C ALA A 189 -0.50 -12.98 5.94
N GLU A 190 -1.52 -13.47 6.62
CA GLU A 190 -1.39 -14.29 7.82
C GLU A 190 -2.30 -15.51 7.69
N ASP A 191 -1.84 -16.67 8.11
CA ASP A 191 -2.60 -17.93 8.03
C ASP A 191 -3.58 -18.02 9.21
N GLU A 192 -4.88 -17.92 8.92
CA GLU A 192 -5.94 -17.91 9.93
C GLU A 192 -6.00 -19.21 10.74
N ASP A 193 -5.84 -20.34 10.09
CA ASP A 193 -5.93 -21.64 10.78
C ASP A 193 -4.80 -21.78 11.81
N ARG A 194 -3.58 -21.38 11.43
CA ARG A 194 -2.45 -21.36 12.36
C ARG A 194 -2.67 -20.35 13.48
N MET A 195 -3.22 -19.16 13.21
CA MET A 195 -3.53 -18.18 14.25
C MET A 195 -4.53 -18.75 15.27
N ILE A 196 -5.59 -19.41 14.82
CA ILE A 196 -6.58 -20.08 15.69
C ILE A 196 -5.93 -21.14 16.57
N GLU A 197 -5.02 -21.94 16.01
CA GLU A 197 -4.27 -22.94 16.80
C GLU A 197 -3.38 -22.29 17.85
N ARG A 198 -2.64 -21.25 17.47
CA ARG A 198 -1.68 -20.57 18.34
C ARG A 198 -2.31 -19.68 19.39
N GLU A 199 -3.53 -19.18 19.15
CA GLU A 199 -4.28 -18.42 20.15
C GLU A 199 -4.42 -19.19 21.46
N LYS A 200 -4.57 -20.52 21.40
CA LYS A 200 -4.63 -21.39 22.59
C LYS A 200 -3.36 -21.36 23.43
N MET A 201 -2.20 -21.05 22.81
CA MET A 201 -0.91 -21.01 23.52
C MET A 201 -0.77 -19.75 24.39
N ILE A 202 -1.52 -18.70 24.04
CA ILE A 202 -1.47 -17.40 24.71
C ILE A 202 -2.69 -17.14 25.60
N GLU A 203 -3.58 -18.12 25.72
CA GLU A 203 -4.80 -18.00 26.55
C GLU A 203 -4.48 -17.57 27.97
N GLY A 204 -5.11 -16.49 28.43
CA GLY A 204 -4.88 -15.92 29.76
C GLY A 204 -3.60 -15.09 29.93
N ARG A 205 -2.76 -14.98 28.91
CA ARG A 205 -1.57 -14.11 28.94
C ARG A 205 -1.96 -12.67 28.61
N THR A 206 -1.30 -11.72 29.29
CA THR A 206 -1.52 -10.27 29.10
C THR A 206 -0.23 -9.53 28.75
N ASP A 207 0.90 -10.24 28.68
CA ASP A 207 2.17 -9.65 28.26
C ASP A 207 2.22 -9.46 26.74
N MET A 208 3.02 -8.49 26.31
CA MET A 208 3.10 -8.15 24.89
C MET A 208 3.85 -9.18 24.04
N ALA A 209 4.73 -10.01 24.64
CA ALA A 209 5.40 -11.08 23.92
C ALA A 209 4.42 -12.14 23.40
N ALA A 210 3.30 -12.34 24.11
CA ALA A 210 2.22 -13.23 23.67
C ALA A 210 1.70 -12.89 22.26
N HIS A 211 1.66 -11.59 21.91
CA HIS A 211 1.20 -11.17 20.57
C HIS A 211 2.17 -11.63 19.47
N ALA A 212 3.47 -11.47 19.65
CA ALA A 212 4.48 -11.92 18.69
C ALA A 212 4.55 -13.46 18.62
N GLU A 213 4.39 -14.14 19.75
CA GLU A 213 4.31 -15.60 19.77
C GLU A 213 3.06 -16.15 19.10
N TRP A 214 1.94 -15.44 19.17
CA TRP A 214 0.71 -15.81 18.50
C TRP A 214 0.83 -15.66 16.97
N ARG A 215 1.29 -14.50 16.53
CA ARG A 215 1.46 -14.13 15.12
C ARG A 215 2.92 -14.30 14.72
N ASP A 216 3.37 -15.55 14.66
CA ASP A 216 4.76 -15.84 14.36
C ASP A 216 5.06 -15.73 12.86
N ASP A 217 6.34 -15.71 12.55
CA ASP A 217 6.85 -15.55 11.18
C ASP A 217 6.38 -16.69 10.24
N GLU A 218 6.18 -17.90 10.73
CA GLU A 218 5.64 -19.01 9.93
C GLU A 218 4.17 -18.77 9.55
N THR A 219 3.39 -18.10 10.40
CA THR A 219 2.01 -17.69 10.11
C THR A 219 1.97 -16.79 8.86
N ALA A 220 2.86 -15.83 8.76
CA ALA A 220 2.98 -14.96 7.61
C ALA A 220 3.51 -15.72 6.38
N LEU A 221 4.55 -16.55 6.52
CA LEU A 221 5.15 -17.30 5.42
C LEU A 221 4.17 -18.27 4.75
N ILE A 222 3.33 -18.97 5.52
CA ILE A 222 2.32 -19.90 4.96
C ILE A 222 1.35 -19.14 4.07
N ALA A 223 0.79 -18.04 4.56
CA ALA A 223 -0.17 -17.21 3.80
C ALA A 223 0.48 -16.56 2.58
N THR A 224 1.70 -16.06 2.71
CA THR A 224 2.48 -15.50 1.59
C THR A 224 2.69 -16.53 0.49
N LYS A 225 3.11 -17.76 0.83
CA LYS A 225 3.25 -18.86 -0.13
C LYS A 225 1.94 -19.20 -0.83
N ARG A 226 0.84 -19.23 -0.09
CA ARG A 226 -0.50 -19.49 -0.61
C ARG A 226 -0.94 -18.41 -1.59
N ALA A 227 -0.77 -17.12 -1.25
CA ALA A 227 -1.10 -15.99 -2.13
C ALA A 227 -0.28 -16.01 -3.43
N VAL A 228 1.03 -16.26 -3.32
CA VAL A 228 1.92 -16.35 -4.49
C VAL A 228 1.52 -17.53 -5.39
N ALA A 229 1.13 -18.68 -4.82
CA ALA A 229 0.68 -19.83 -5.60
C ALA A 229 -0.57 -19.51 -6.42
N TYR A 230 -1.57 -18.80 -5.86
CA TYR A 230 -2.73 -18.32 -6.61
C TYR A 230 -2.32 -17.33 -7.71
N ALA A 231 -1.47 -16.37 -7.41
CA ALA A 231 -1.01 -15.38 -8.37
C ALA A 231 -0.28 -16.04 -9.56
N GLN A 232 0.59 -17.01 -9.29
CA GLN A 232 1.30 -17.76 -10.33
C GLN A 232 0.35 -18.64 -11.17
N ALA A 233 -0.61 -19.31 -10.54
CA ALA A 233 -1.56 -20.16 -11.24
C ALA A 233 -2.49 -19.38 -12.18
N THR A 234 -2.80 -18.14 -11.85
CA THR A 234 -3.75 -17.29 -12.60
C THR A 234 -3.09 -16.20 -13.45
N GLY A 235 -1.77 -15.96 -13.29
CA GLY A 235 -1.07 -14.83 -13.89
C GLY A 235 -1.44 -13.47 -13.28
N HIS A 236 -2.04 -13.46 -12.08
CA HIS A 236 -2.52 -12.23 -11.46
C HIS A 236 -1.39 -11.42 -10.83
N ARG A 237 -1.49 -10.09 -10.87
CA ARG A 237 -0.55 -9.19 -10.17
C ARG A 237 -0.83 -9.21 -8.67
N LEU A 238 0.20 -9.45 -7.87
CA LEU A 238 0.12 -9.57 -6.42
C LEU A 238 1.07 -8.59 -5.71
N HIS A 239 0.59 -8.00 -4.63
CA HIS A 239 1.39 -7.22 -3.70
C HIS A 239 1.24 -7.78 -2.28
N ILE A 240 2.35 -8.22 -1.70
CA ILE A 240 2.41 -8.62 -0.30
C ILE A 240 2.65 -7.37 0.54
N LEU A 241 1.66 -7.00 1.34
CA LEU A 241 1.71 -5.82 2.20
C LEU A 241 2.60 -6.08 3.43
N HIS A 242 3.20 -5.01 3.97
CA HIS A 242 3.88 -4.98 5.29
C HIS A 242 4.68 -6.26 5.60
N LEU A 243 5.60 -6.64 4.71
CA LEU A 243 6.47 -7.81 4.90
C LEU A 243 7.15 -7.75 6.27
N THR A 244 6.89 -8.74 7.12
CA THR A 244 7.19 -8.66 8.55
C THR A 244 8.38 -9.51 8.95
N SER A 245 8.64 -10.62 8.26
CA SER A 245 9.60 -11.62 8.70
C SER A 245 10.77 -11.82 7.73
N GLY A 246 11.94 -12.14 8.29
CA GLY A 246 13.13 -12.47 7.51
C GLY A 246 12.94 -13.73 6.67
N ILE A 247 12.21 -14.73 7.17
CA ILE A 247 11.98 -15.98 6.41
C ILE A 247 11.08 -15.77 5.20
N GLU A 248 10.13 -14.83 5.24
CA GLU A 248 9.36 -14.42 4.06
C GLU A 248 10.24 -13.71 3.04
N ALA A 249 11.09 -12.77 3.51
CA ALA A 249 12.01 -12.04 2.64
C ALA A 249 12.98 -13.00 1.93
N ASP A 250 13.56 -13.94 2.65
CA ASP A 250 14.47 -14.95 2.10
C ASP A 250 13.76 -15.85 1.08
N TRP A 251 12.54 -16.27 1.38
CA TRP A 251 11.76 -17.10 0.47
C TRP A 251 11.38 -16.33 -0.80
N LEU A 252 10.89 -15.09 -0.68
CA LEU A 252 10.51 -14.24 -1.81
C LEU A 252 11.71 -13.90 -2.69
N ASN A 253 12.89 -13.68 -2.11
CA ASN A 253 14.12 -13.45 -2.88
C ASN A 253 14.50 -14.64 -3.77
N GLY A 254 14.10 -15.85 -3.41
CA GLY A 254 14.26 -17.07 -4.22
C GLY A 254 13.28 -17.17 -5.39
N ILE A 255 12.22 -16.34 -5.42
CA ILE A 255 11.25 -16.31 -6.51
C ILE A 255 11.81 -15.40 -7.61
N THR A 256 12.21 -16.00 -8.72
CA THR A 256 12.99 -15.37 -9.81
C THR A 256 12.23 -14.33 -10.64
N SER A 257 11.01 -13.99 -10.32
CA SER A 257 10.20 -13.02 -11.09
C SER A 257 9.49 -11.99 -10.21
N MET A 258 10.25 -11.24 -9.42
CA MET A 258 9.69 -10.02 -8.80
C MET A 258 9.32 -8.96 -9.85
N TYR A 259 9.86 -9.07 -11.06
CA TYR A 259 9.52 -8.26 -12.24
C TYR A 259 9.28 -9.22 -13.40
N GLY A 260 8.10 -9.84 -13.43
CA GLY A 260 7.76 -10.91 -14.36
C GLY A 260 8.19 -10.68 -15.80
N GLN A 261 8.61 -11.75 -16.45
CA GLN A 261 8.65 -11.80 -17.90
C GLN A 261 7.19 -11.85 -18.42
N GLU A 262 6.99 -11.50 -19.67
CA GLU A 262 5.65 -11.52 -20.27
C GLU A 262 4.98 -12.90 -20.05
N GLY A 263 3.85 -12.95 -19.32
CA GLY A 263 3.11 -14.16 -18.96
C GLY A 263 3.36 -14.74 -17.56
N GLU A 264 4.22 -14.12 -16.74
CA GLU A 264 4.45 -14.51 -15.35
C GLU A 264 3.73 -13.57 -14.35
N ALA A 265 3.35 -14.11 -13.20
CA ALA A 265 2.74 -13.29 -12.14
C ALA A 265 3.75 -12.29 -11.57
N HIS A 266 3.38 -11.02 -11.58
CA HIS A 266 4.18 -9.97 -10.99
C HIS A 266 3.94 -9.93 -9.47
N VAL A 267 4.89 -10.41 -8.69
CA VAL A 267 4.86 -10.34 -7.23
C VAL A 267 5.74 -9.20 -6.75
N THR A 268 5.16 -8.28 -5.98
CA THR A 268 5.87 -7.19 -5.31
C THR A 268 5.58 -7.22 -3.82
N THR A 269 6.40 -6.55 -3.03
CA THR A 269 6.22 -6.45 -1.57
C THR A 269 6.65 -5.09 -1.06
N GLU A 270 6.18 -4.74 0.12
CA GLU A 270 6.57 -3.54 0.87
C GLU A 270 7.01 -3.91 2.28
N ALA A 271 7.81 -3.05 2.89
CA ALA A 271 8.18 -3.14 4.30
C ALA A 271 7.93 -1.81 4.99
N LEU A 272 7.48 -1.85 6.23
CA LEU A 272 7.27 -0.67 7.04
C LEU A 272 8.54 -0.26 7.79
N PRO A 273 8.78 1.05 8.03
CA PRO A 273 9.95 1.51 8.77
C PRO A 273 10.13 0.84 10.13
N GLN A 274 9.05 0.55 10.83
CA GLN A 274 9.09 -0.13 12.12
C GLN A 274 9.55 -1.58 12.01
N HIS A 275 9.18 -2.33 10.97
CA HIS A 275 9.68 -3.70 10.73
C HIS A 275 11.17 -3.72 10.36
N LEU A 276 11.67 -2.64 9.77
CA LEU A 276 13.10 -2.49 9.47
C LEU A 276 13.91 -2.01 10.68
N THR A 277 13.26 -1.50 11.72
CA THR A 277 13.94 -0.84 12.86
C THR A 277 13.84 -1.65 14.14
N TYR A 278 12.73 -2.35 14.36
CA TYR A 278 12.42 -3.07 15.60
C TYR A 278 12.15 -4.53 15.32
N ASP A 279 12.39 -5.35 16.35
CA ASP A 279 12.04 -6.76 16.33
C ASP A 279 11.41 -7.20 17.68
N GLU A 280 11.12 -8.48 17.84
CA GLU A 280 10.49 -9.04 19.03
C GLU A 280 11.29 -8.78 20.33
N ARG A 281 12.61 -8.57 20.26
CA ARG A 281 13.46 -8.25 21.42
C ARG A 281 13.19 -6.86 21.98
N ASP A 282 12.62 -5.97 21.17
CA ASP A 282 12.23 -4.63 21.59
C ASP A 282 10.90 -4.61 22.36
N VAL A 283 10.13 -5.70 22.34
CA VAL A 283 8.82 -5.80 23.00
C VAL A 283 8.90 -5.51 24.50
N GLU A 284 9.93 -6.03 25.19
CA GLU A 284 10.14 -5.79 26.62
C GLU A 284 10.30 -4.29 26.93
N ARG A 285 10.99 -3.56 26.07
CA ARG A 285 11.29 -2.13 26.23
C ARG A 285 10.14 -1.22 25.79
N LEU A 286 9.46 -1.55 24.69
CA LEU A 286 8.48 -0.69 24.04
C LEU A 286 7.02 -1.04 24.43
N GLY A 287 6.77 -2.27 24.82
CA GLY A 287 5.45 -2.75 25.23
C GLY A 287 4.40 -2.53 24.13
N THR A 288 3.25 -1.99 24.53
CA THR A 288 2.11 -1.77 23.59
C THR A 288 2.40 -0.82 22.43
N ARG A 289 3.49 -0.05 22.48
CA ARG A 289 3.90 0.82 21.37
C ARG A 289 4.39 0.03 20.15
N LEU A 290 4.76 -1.23 20.35
CA LEU A 290 5.24 -2.12 19.30
C LEU A 290 4.13 -3.07 18.78
N LYS A 291 2.93 -3.01 19.36
CA LYS A 291 1.83 -3.89 18.93
C LYS A 291 1.31 -3.47 17.55
N MET A 292 1.47 -4.36 16.58
CA MET A 292 1.01 -4.19 15.20
C MET A 292 0.58 -5.56 14.61
N ASN A 293 -0.25 -5.56 13.60
CA ASN A 293 -0.65 -6.73 12.81
C ASN A 293 -0.20 -6.51 11.36
N PRO A 294 0.58 -7.42 10.82
CA PRO A 294 1.27 -8.52 11.48
C PRO A 294 2.29 -8.05 12.48
#